data_140b2717e48ba8a5b005c73b59b77a96
#
_entry.id   140b2717e48ba8a5b005c73b59b77a96
#
_cell.length_a   1.000
_cell.length_b   1.000
_cell.length_c   1.000
_cell.angle_alpha   90.00
_cell.angle_beta   90.00
_cell.angle_gamma   90.00
#
_symmetry.space_group_name_H-M   'P 1'
#
loop_
_entity.id
_entity.type
_entity.pdbx_description
1 polymer ?
#
loop_
_entity_poly.entity_id
_entity_poly.type
_entity_poly.pdbx_seq_one_letter_code
_entity_poly.pdbx_strand_id
1 'polypeptide(L)'
;LGDVYKRQDDTPGISISELRSKCRKYKLEHGLDIIIIDYLQLMTGSVGRSSESRQQEVSDISRQLKGLARELNVPVVSLSQLSRAVESRPDKRPMLSDLRESGAIEQDADVVMFIYRDEYYNKDSEFKKQAEIIIAKQRNGPVGTVNLAWLGEYTKFANLSRQEDSF
;
A
#
# COMPACT_ATOMS: atom_id res chain seq x y z
N LEU A 1 -15.94 -8.38 -19.44
CA LEU A 1 -15.42 -7.93 -18.15
C LEU A 1 -16.62 -7.38 -17.39
N GLY A 2 -17.00 -8.05 -16.29
CA GLY A 2 -18.14 -7.62 -15.48
C GLY A 2 -17.89 -6.23 -14.88
N ASP A 3 -18.97 -5.53 -14.56
CA ASP A 3 -18.90 -4.22 -13.91
C ASP A 3 -18.21 -4.34 -12.55
N VAL A 4 -17.16 -3.54 -12.34
CA VAL A 4 -16.49 -3.44 -11.05
C VAL A 4 -17.28 -2.47 -10.19
N TYR A 5 -17.97 -2.98 -9.17
CA TYR A 5 -18.64 -2.14 -8.20
C TYR A 5 -17.63 -1.63 -7.17
N LYS A 6 -17.40 -0.32 -7.18
CA LYS A 6 -16.60 0.36 -6.16
C LYS A 6 -17.52 0.98 -5.13
N ARG A 7 -17.33 0.61 -3.85
CA ARG A 7 -17.96 1.28 -2.70
C ARG A 7 -16.87 2.06 -1.97
N GLN A 8 -17.08 3.34 -1.80
CA GLN A 8 -16.15 4.22 -1.12
C GLN A 8 -16.75 4.64 0.22
N ASP A 9 -15.94 4.57 1.26
CA ASP A 9 -16.23 5.05 2.59
C ASP A 9 -15.22 6.14 2.94
N ASP A 10 -15.69 7.34 3.21
CA ASP A 10 -14.89 8.53 3.50
C ASP A 10 -14.94 8.91 5.00
N THR A 11 -15.34 7.99 5.86
CA THR A 11 -15.36 8.19 7.33
C THR A 11 -13.96 8.55 7.82
N PRO A 12 -13.74 9.77 8.35
CA PRO A 12 -12.43 10.18 8.84
C PRO A 12 -12.08 9.40 10.11
N GLY A 13 -10.83 8.92 10.19
CA GLY A 13 -10.35 8.24 11.39
C GLY A 13 -11.09 6.93 11.69
N ILE A 14 -11.54 6.20 10.68
CA ILE A 14 -12.27 4.95 10.87
C ILE A 14 -11.50 3.99 11.77
N SER A 15 -12.17 3.42 12.76
CA SER A 15 -11.58 2.40 13.61
C SER A 15 -11.60 1.01 12.94
N ILE A 16 -10.67 0.14 13.35
CA ILE A 16 -10.63 -1.22 12.82
C ILE A 16 -11.92 -2.02 13.13
N SER A 17 -12.58 -1.76 14.25
CA SER A 17 -13.84 -2.37 14.61
C SER A 17 -14.99 -1.93 13.71
N GLU A 18 -15.03 -0.65 13.39
CA GLU A 18 -16.01 -0.09 12.46
C GLU A 18 -15.79 -0.59 11.04
N LEU A 19 -14.54 -0.56 10.55
CA LEU A 19 -14.17 -1.13 9.26
C LEU A 19 -14.60 -2.59 9.15
N ARG A 20 -14.32 -3.41 10.18
CA ARG A 20 -14.72 -4.82 10.21
C ARG A 20 -16.23 -4.99 10.09
N SER A 21 -17.01 -4.20 10.83
CA SER A 21 -18.47 -4.23 10.80
C SER A 21 -19.02 -3.89 9.42
N LYS A 22 -18.50 -2.82 8.80
CA LYS A 22 -18.86 -2.40 7.44
C LYS A 22 -18.50 -3.46 6.40
N CYS A 23 -17.29 -4.02 6.46
CA CYS A 23 -16.84 -5.05 5.52
C CYS A 23 -17.64 -6.35 5.63
N ARG A 24 -17.99 -6.78 6.84
CA ARG A 24 -18.89 -7.94 7.05
C ARG A 24 -20.25 -7.71 6.41
N LYS A 25 -20.84 -6.53 6.62
CA LYS A 25 -22.13 -6.15 6.03
C LYS A 25 -22.03 -6.17 4.50
N TYR A 26 -21.02 -5.50 3.91
CA TYR A 26 -20.83 -5.50 2.45
C TYR A 26 -20.65 -6.90 1.89
N LYS A 27 -19.90 -7.74 2.55
CA LYS A 27 -19.69 -9.13 2.10
C LYS A 27 -20.98 -9.93 2.06
N LEU A 28 -21.86 -9.75 3.06
CA LEU A 28 -23.15 -10.44 3.12
C LEU A 28 -24.15 -9.93 2.09
N GLU A 29 -24.21 -8.62 1.88
CA GLU A 29 -25.26 -8.00 1.05
C GLU A 29 -24.88 -7.96 -0.45
N HIS A 30 -23.60 -7.89 -0.76
CA HIS A 30 -23.15 -7.55 -2.14
C HIS A 30 -21.96 -8.38 -2.61
N GLY A 31 -21.35 -9.15 -1.74
CA GLY A 31 -20.02 -9.70 -1.99
C GLY A 31 -18.90 -8.67 -1.73
N LEU A 32 -17.70 -9.17 -1.51
CA LEU A 32 -16.51 -8.35 -1.27
C LEU A 32 -15.28 -9.11 -1.76
N ASP A 33 -14.57 -8.56 -2.73
CA ASP A 33 -13.44 -9.19 -3.38
C ASP A 33 -12.09 -8.61 -2.93
N ILE A 34 -12.05 -7.32 -2.55
CA ILE A 34 -10.84 -6.63 -2.10
C ILE A 34 -11.20 -5.46 -1.18
N ILE A 35 -10.35 -5.18 -0.22
CA ILE A 35 -10.40 -3.99 0.63
C ILE A 35 -9.16 -3.14 0.34
N ILE A 36 -9.36 -1.86 0.03
CA ILE A 36 -8.28 -0.90 -0.20
C ILE A 36 -8.40 0.22 0.84
N ILE A 37 -7.29 0.51 1.53
CA ILE A 37 -7.23 1.53 2.59
C ILE A 37 -6.24 2.61 2.19
N ASP A 38 -6.70 3.83 2.06
CA ASP A 38 -5.90 5.03 1.76
C ASP A 38 -6.05 6.03 2.91
N TYR A 39 -5.11 6.10 3.83
CA TYR A 39 -3.94 5.27 4.09
C TYR A 39 -3.94 4.85 5.57
N LEU A 40 -3.09 3.90 5.92
CA LEU A 40 -3.10 3.23 7.22
C LEU A 40 -3.01 4.19 8.42
N GLN A 41 -2.18 5.22 8.29
CA GLN A 41 -1.97 6.20 9.36
C GLN A 41 -3.15 7.16 9.59
N LEU A 42 -4.21 7.12 8.79
CA LEU A 42 -5.46 7.84 9.08
C LEU A 42 -6.42 7.02 9.94
N MET A 43 -6.22 5.72 10.07
CA MET A 43 -7.05 4.88 10.92
C MET A 43 -6.79 5.16 12.41
N THR A 44 -7.80 4.92 13.23
CA THR A 44 -7.68 4.97 14.68
C THR A 44 -7.66 3.56 15.27
N GLY A 45 -6.89 3.38 16.33
CA GLY A 45 -6.87 2.16 17.12
C GLY A 45 -8.15 1.96 17.91
N SER A 46 -8.20 0.91 18.71
CA SER A 46 -9.34 0.63 19.61
C SER A 46 -9.43 1.73 20.68
N VAL A 47 -10.63 2.28 20.85
CA VAL A 47 -10.93 3.30 21.87
C VAL A 47 -10.54 2.77 23.26
N GLY A 48 -9.68 3.51 23.98
CA GLY A 48 -9.38 3.21 25.40
C GLY A 48 -7.91 3.20 25.80
N ARG A 49 -6.94 3.35 24.88
CA ARG A 49 -5.50 3.37 25.20
C ARG A 49 -4.87 4.74 24.92
N SER A 50 -5.18 5.69 25.76
CA SER A 50 -4.71 7.09 25.62
C SER A 50 -3.21 7.31 25.88
N SER A 51 -2.43 6.26 26.16
CA SER A 51 -1.01 6.34 26.48
C SER A 51 -0.09 5.58 25.53
N GLU A 52 -0.63 4.92 24.51
CA GLU A 52 0.19 4.19 23.54
C GLU A 52 0.81 5.14 22.51
N SER A 53 2.05 4.86 22.14
CA SER A 53 2.70 5.60 21.06
C SER A 53 1.98 5.33 19.72
N ARG A 54 1.94 6.31 18.82
CA ARG A 54 1.35 6.15 17.48
C ARG A 54 1.92 4.93 16.74
N GLN A 55 3.16 4.63 16.98
CA GLN A 55 3.83 3.45 16.43
C GLN A 55 3.18 2.14 16.89
N GLN A 56 2.82 2.05 18.17
CA GLN A 56 2.14 0.88 18.74
C GLN A 56 0.73 0.74 18.16
N GLU A 57 0.00 1.85 18.04
CA GLU A 57 -1.34 1.89 17.45
C GLU A 57 -1.33 1.39 15.99
N VAL A 58 -0.40 1.87 15.17
CA VAL A 58 -0.25 1.43 13.78
C VAL A 58 0.10 -0.06 13.70
N SER A 59 0.94 -0.54 14.62
CA SER A 59 1.29 -1.96 14.73
C SER A 59 0.08 -2.83 15.05
N ASP A 60 -0.78 -2.38 15.96
CA ASP A 60 -1.98 -3.11 16.32
C ASP A 60 -3.03 -3.10 15.19
N ILE A 61 -3.17 -1.98 14.49
CA ILE A 61 -4.02 -1.89 13.29
C ILE A 61 -3.54 -2.87 12.22
N SER A 62 -2.25 -2.89 11.91
CA SER A 62 -1.66 -3.81 10.93
C SER A 62 -2.00 -5.27 11.23
N ARG A 63 -1.79 -5.68 12.46
CA ARG A 63 -2.11 -7.05 12.90
C ARG A 63 -3.60 -7.38 12.79
N GLN A 64 -4.46 -6.43 13.14
CA GLN A 64 -5.91 -6.60 13.04
C GLN A 64 -6.39 -6.63 11.60
N LEU A 65 -5.79 -5.87 10.68
CA LEU A 65 -6.08 -5.94 9.24
C LEU A 65 -5.70 -7.31 8.66
N LYS A 66 -4.58 -7.89 9.10
CA LYS A 66 -4.23 -9.26 8.73
C LYS A 66 -5.28 -10.28 9.21
N GLY A 67 -5.81 -10.09 10.44
CA GLY A 67 -6.92 -10.87 10.96
C GLY A 67 -8.19 -10.72 10.13
N LEU A 68 -8.53 -9.50 9.73
CA LEU A 68 -9.69 -9.18 8.90
C LEU A 68 -9.60 -9.83 7.51
N ALA A 69 -8.44 -9.77 6.87
CA ALA A 69 -8.19 -10.40 5.57
C ALA A 69 -8.47 -11.91 5.61
N ARG A 70 -8.00 -12.58 6.67
CA ARG A 70 -8.24 -14.02 6.90
C ARG A 70 -9.70 -14.32 7.20
N GLU A 71 -10.30 -13.55 8.08
CA GLU A 71 -11.71 -13.72 8.50
C GLU A 71 -12.66 -13.63 7.30
N LEU A 72 -12.46 -12.61 6.46
CA LEU A 72 -13.30 -12.37 5.30
C LEU A 72 -12.84 -13.14 4.05
N ASN A 73 -11.67 -13.78 4.10
CA ASN A 73 -11.05 -14.43 2.94
C ASN A 73 -11.01 -13.50 1.72
N VAL A 74 -10.49 -12.27 1.93
CA VAL A 74 -10.27 -11.26 0.88
C VAL A 74 -8.91 -10.60 1.07
N PRO A 75 -8.23 -10.19 -0.01
CA PRO A 75 -7.02 -9.39 0.09
C PRO A 75 -7.34 -8.00 0.68
N VAL A 76 -6.44 -7.54 1.55
CA VAL A 76 -6.43 -6.18 2.07
C VAL A 76 -5.18 -5.49 1.56
N VAL A 77 -5.35 -4.43 0.78
CA VAL A 77 -4.29 -3.55 0.29
C VAL A 77 -4.34 -2.26 1.09
N SER A 78 -3.26 -1.95 1.80
CA SER A 78 -3.18 -0.72 2.58
C SER A 78 -2.01 0.13 2.08
N LEU A 79 -2.31 1.39 1.77
CA LEU A 79 -1.27 2.39 1.54
C LEU A 79 -0.64 2.76 2.87
N SER A 80 0.66 2.97 2.87
CA SER A 80 1.40 3.40 4.06
C SER A 80 2.39 4.50 3.70
N GLN A 81 2.40 5.54 4.52
CA GLN A 81 3.39 6.59 4.40
C GLN A 81 4.76 6.06 4.87
N LEU A 82 5.81 6.41 4.15
CA LEU A 82 7.18 6.10 4.53
C LEU A 82 7.76 7.15 5.47
N SER A 83 8.76 6.76 6.25
CA SER A 83 9.58 7.69 7.02
C SER A 83 10.27 8.71 6.09
N ARG A 84 10.34 9.96 6.53
CA ARG A 84 11.06 11.02 5.78
C ARG A 84 12.56 10.77 5.68
N ALA A 85 13.10 9.82 6.43
CA ALA A 85 14.51 9.43 6.35
C ALA A 85 14.91 8.96 4.94
N VAL A 86 13.97 8.46 4.13
CA VAL A 86 14.21 8.10 2.72
C VAL A 86 14.70 9.30 1.91
N GLU A 87 14.20 10.50 2.16
CA GLU A 87 14.54 11.72 1.41
C GLU A 87 15.95 12.23 1.70
N SER A 88 16.53 11.83 2.84
CA SER A 88 17.91 12.19 3.22
C SER A 88 18.98 11.31 2.59
N ARG A 89 18.60 10.17 2.01
CA ARG A 89 19.54 9.29 1.31
C ARG A 89 19.89 9.84 -0.08
N PRO A 90 21.11 9.60 -0.56
CA PRO A 90 21.54 10.06 -1.88
C PRO A 90 20.66 9.53 -3.02
N ASP A 91 20.30 8.25 -2.98
CA ASP A 91 19.50 7.58 -4.00
C ASP A 91 17.98 7.71 -3.79
N LYS A 92 17.55 8.14 -2.58
CA LYS A 92 16.15 8.30 -2.19
C LYS A 92 15.26 7.09 -2.50
N ARG A 93 15.87 5.91 -2.65
CA ARG A 93 15.13 4.68 -2.94
C ARG A 93 14.50 4.12 -1.66
N PRO A 94 13.22 3.78 -1.68
CA PRO A 94 12.54 3.22 -0.52
C PRO A 94 13.02 1.80 -0.24
N MET A 95 13.08 1.46 1.05
CA MET A 95 13.44 0.13 1.54
C MET A 95 12.58 -0.26 2.76
N LEU A 96 12.59 -1.53 3.15
CA LEU A 96 11.76 -2.03 4.25
C LEU A 96 12.00 -1.28 5.57
N SER A 97 13.22 -0.83 5.81
CA SER A 97 13.52 -0.03 7.01
C SER A 97 12.81 1.31 7.07
N ASP A 98 12.27 1.82 5.96
CA ASP A 98 11.51 3.07 5.93
C ASP A 98 10.09 2.91 6.46
N LEU A 99 9.64 1.67 6.65
CA LEU A 99 8.41 1.31 7.35
C LEU A 99 8.60 1.27 8.88
N ARG A 100 9.76 1.66 9.42
CA ARG A 100 10.17 1.47 10.83
C ARG A 100 9.29 2.16 11.86
N GLU A 101 8.60 3.22 11.52
CA GLU A 101 7.60 3.79 12.43
C GLU A 101 6.42 2.84 12.65
N SER A 102 6.43 1.71 11.95
CA SER A 102 5.39 0.69 11.94
C SER A 102 6.03 -0.71 11.79
N GLY A 103 7.03 -1.05 12.60
CA GLY A 103 7.82 -2.28 12.48
C GLY A 103 7.01 -3.58 12.35
N ALA A 104 5.75 -3.56 12.79
CA ALA A 104 4.84 -4.67 12.60
C ALA A 104 4.33 -4.79 11.15
N ILE A 105 4.21 -3.68 10.39
CA ILE A 105 3.72 -3.72 9.00
C ILE A 105 4.61 -4.65 8.17
N GLU A 106 5.93 -4.50 8.30
CA GLU A 106 6.87 -5.36 7.59
C GLU A 106 6.66 -6.84 7.95
N GLN A 107 6.41 -7.15 9.22
CA GLN A 107 6.22 -8.53 9.67
C GLN A 107 4.86 -9.10 9.24
N ASP A 108 3.80 -8.33 9.36
CA ASP A 108 2.42 -8.77 9.13
C ASP A 108 2.10 -8.89 7.63
N ALA A 109 2.60 -7.98 6.79
CA ALA A 109 2.33 -7.98 5.37
C ALA A 109 2.88 -9.24 4.66
N ASP A 110 2.10 -9.81 3.75
CA ASP A 110 2.56 -10.90 2.89
C ASP A 110 3.38 -10.37 1.71
N VAL A 111 3.02 -9.19 1.23
CA VAL A 111 3.68 -8.48 0.14
C VAL A 111 3.91 -7.03 0.59
N VAL A 112 5.10 -6.50 0.33
CA VAL A 112 5.41 -5.08 0.46
C VAL A 112 5.93 -4.60 -0.88
N MET A 113 5.27 -3.56 -1.40
CA MET A 113 5.64 -2.93 -2.65
C MET A 113 5.88 -1.44 -2.41
N PHE A 114 6.95 -0.91 -3.00
CA PHE A 114 7.22 0.52 -3.04
C PHE A 114 7.03 1.05 -4.45
N ILE A 115 6.55 2.29 -4.52
CA ILE A 115 6.49 3.04 -5.77
C ILE A 115 7.66 4.02 -5.77
N TYR A 116 8.50 3.97 -6.78
CA TYR A 116 9.62 4.87 -6.94
C TYR A 116 9.61 5.50 -8.34
N ARG A 117 9.93 6.78 -8.40
CA ARG A 117 10.09 7.53 -9.66
C ARG A 117 11.36 8.35 -9.58
N ASP A 118 12.37 7.96 -10.35
CA ASP A 118 13.64 8.65 -10.35
C ASP A 118 13.50 10.11 -10.81
N GLU A 119 12.73 10.36 -11.86
CA GLU A 119 12.44 11.70 -12.39
C GLU A 119 11.85 12.66 -11.33
N TYR A 120 11.17 12.15 -10.31
CA TYR A 120 10.61 12.98 -9.24
C TYR A 120 11.70 13.64 -8.40
N TYR A 121 12.82 12.94 -8.20
CA TYR A 121 13.94 13.39 -7.38
C TYR A 121 15.09 13.94 -8.23
N ASN A 122 15.29 13.44 -9.45
CA ASN A 122 16.36 13.79 -10.36
C ASN A 122 15.78 14.30 -11.69
N LYS A 123 15.89 15.61 -11.92
CA LYS A 123 15.39 16.24 -13.17
C LYS A 123 16.16 15.80 -14.41
N ASP A 124 17.39 15.36 -14.24
CA ASP A 124 18.27 14.89 -15.32
C ASP A 124 18.23 13.36 -15.48
N SER A 125 17.23 12.71 -14.88
CA SER A 125 17.04 11.27 -14.96
C SER A 125 16.96 10.78 -16.41
N GLU A 126 17.63 9.68 -16.68
CA GLU A 126 17.50 8.93 -17.94
C GLU A 126 16.18 8.16 -18.02
N PHE A 127 15.51 7.92 -16.85
CA PHE A 127 14.26 7.17 -16.73
C PHE A 127 13.02 8.09 -16.68
N LYS A 128 12.95 9.04 -17.63
CA LYS A 128 11.81 9.96 -17.71
C LYS A 128 10.50 9.20 -18.00
N LYS A 129 9.42 9.66 -17.39
CA LYS A 129 8.08 9.07 -17.53
C LYS A 129 8.03 7.58 -17.17
N GLN A 130 8.93 7.12 -16.32
CA GLN A 130 8.96 5.77 -15.81
C GLN A 130 8.71 5.75 -14.30
N ALA A 131 8.15 4.66 -13.83
CA ALA A 131 8.00 4.35 -12.42
C ALA A 131 8.40 2.90 -12.17
N GLU A 132 8.97 2.65 -11.02
CA GLU A 132 9.33 1.33 -10.57
C GLU A 132 8.36 0.89 -9.47
N ILE A 133 7.83 -0.32 -9.58
CA ILE A 133 7.16 -1.02 -8.51
C ILE A 133 8.16 -2.01 -7.93
N ILE A 134 8.72 -1.67 -6.78
CA ILE A 134 9.75 -2.45 -6.10
C ILE A 134 9.05 -3.43 -5.16
N ILE A 135 9.03 -4.72 -5.49
CA ILE A 135 8.52 -5.78 -4.62
C ILE A 135 9.63 -6.12 -3.64
N ALA A 136 9.61 -5.46 -2.47
CA ALA A 136 10.66 -5.59 -1.46
C ALA A 136 10.44 -6.79 -0.52
N LYS A 137 9.21 -7.28 -0.42
CA LYS A 137 8.85 -8.48 0.32
C LYS A 137 7.75 -9.23 -0.40
N GLN A 138 7.89 -10.55 -0.47
CA GLN A 138 6.84 -11.44 -0.96
C GLN A 138 6.99 -12.81 -0.29
N ARG A 139 5.96 -13.28 0.44
CA ARG A 139 6.05 -14.57 1.18
C ARG A 139 6.07 -15.77 0.25
N ASN A 140 5.32 -15.71 -0.84
CA ASN A 140 5.08 -16.86 -1.72
C ASN A 140 5.58 -16.60 -3.15
N GLY A 141 6.64 -15.79 -3.30
CA GLY A 141 7.21 -15.50 -4.60
C GLY A 141 8.51 -14.71 -4.51
N PRO A 142 9.16 -14.44 -5.64
CA PRO A 142 10.40 -13.69 -5.67
C PRO A 142 10.17 -12.20 -5.40
N VAL A 143 11.16 -11.55 -4.84
CA VAL A 143 11.27 -10.08 -4.83
C VAL A 143 11.85 -9.60 -6.16
N GLY A 144 11.63 -8.34 -6.50
CA GLY A 144 12.12 -7.79 -7.75
C GLY A 144 11.53 -6.41 -8.06
N THR A 145 11.80 -5.91 -9.24
CA THR A 145 11.30 -4.60 -9.69
C THR A 145 10.56 -4.74 -11.02
N VAL A 146 9.40 -4.12 -11.09
CA VAL A 146 8.60 -4.00 -12.32
C VAL A 146 8.62 -2.56 -12.77
N ASN A 147 9.09 -2.32 -13.99
CA ASN A 147 9.11 -0.99 -14.58
C ASN A 147 7.80 -0.74 -15.34
N LEU A 148 7.22 0.44 -15.12
CA LEU A 148 5.99 0.90 -15.74
C LEU A 148 6.21 2.28 -16.36
N ALA A 149 5.43 2.59 -17.40
CA ALA A 149 5.30 3.94 -17.89
C ALA A 149 4.44 4.76 -16.92
N TRP A 150 4.83 6.00 -16.64
CA TRP A 150 4.07 6.97 -15.88
C TRP A 150 3.49 8.05 -16.79
N LEU A 151 2.19 8.08 -16.91
CA LEU A 151 1.45 9.08 -17.67
C LEU A 151 0.94 10.15 -16.70
N GLY A 152 1.80 11.12 -16.40
CA GLY A 152 1.57 12.12 -15.34
C GLY A 152 0.32 12.96 -15.57
N GLU A 153 0.00 13.31 -16.82
CA GLU A 153 -1.19 14.07 -17.20
C GLU A 153 -2.50 13.37 -16.81
N TYR A 154 -2.48 12.04 -16.74
CA TYR A 154 -3.63 11.20 -16.40
C TYR A 154 -3.50 10.53 -15.04
N THR A 155 -2.42 10.78 -14.30
CA THR A 155 -2.09 10.08 -13.04
C THR A 155 -2.23 8.55 -13.20
N LYS A 156 -1.66 8.01 -14.28
CA LYS A 156 -1.89 6.62 -14.70
C LYS A 156 -0.57 5.89 -14.95
N PHE A 157 -0.53 4.64 -14.49
CA PHE A 157 0.51 3.68 -14.88
C PHE A 157 0.08 2.91 -16.13
N ALA A 158 1.01 2.61 -17.00
CA ALA A 158 0.83 1.76 -18.16
C ALA A 158 2.02 0.79 -18.30
N ASN A 159 1.84 -0.27 -19.06
CA ASN A 159 2.96 -1.14 -19.39
C ASN A 159 3.95 -0.38 -20.27
N LEU A 160 5.25 -0.62 -20.05
CA LEU A 160 6.27 -0.19 -21.01
C LEU A 160 6.05 -0.99 -22.30
N SER A 161 5.99 -0.29 -23.44
CA SER A 161 6.07 -0.97 -24.74
C SER A 161 7.44 -1.66 -24.82
N ARG A 162 7.48 -2.96 -25.05
CA ARG A 162 8.69 -3.61 -25.52
C ARG A 162 8.97 -3.02 -26.90
N GLN A 163 10.06 -2.27 -27.06
CA GLN A 163 10.63 -2.13 -28.40
C GLN A 163 11.04 -3.55 -28.80
N GLU A 164 10.34 -4.10 -29.76
CA GLU A 164 10.89 -5.21 -30.50
C GLU A 164 12.10 -4.65 -31.24
N ASP A 165 13.29 -5.04 -30.79
CA ASP A 165 14.50 -4.82 -31.53
C ASP A 165 14.30 -5.56 -32.87
N SER A 166 13.96 -4.79 -33.90
CA SER A 166 13.92 -5.28 -35.28
C SER A 166 15.36 -5.58 -35.67
N PHE A 167 15.71 -6.84 -35.72
CA PHE A 167 16.92 -7.35 -36.36
C PHE A 167 16.75 -7.30 -37.87
#